data_c608be10efb2f8a34d917a33b6368e3f
#
_entry.id   c608be10efb2f8a34d917a33b6368e3f
#
_cell.length_a   1.000
_cell.length_b   1.000
_cell.length_c   1.000
_cell.angle_alpha   90.00
_cell.angle_beta   90.00
_cell.angle_gamma   90.00
#
_symmetry.space_group_name_H-M   'P 1'
#
loop_
_entity.id
_entity.type
_entity.pdbx_description
1 polymer ?
#
loop_
_entity_poly.entity_id
_entity_poly.type
_entity_poly.pdbx_seq_one_letter_code
_entity_poly.pdbx_strand_id
1 'polypeptide(L)'
;MSEHNKSSSSDESWTKLALPYDEFDILLTDINEAKLAEIGHANDVVHLSPGTFSSPSFPVNGRIHGPNIRYMVPLVCQCAGKPNSKAINIWFLCNSGSPFTCLSVKSLEALLGSGNATHTLYNIAIQDQKSKIECHVSKAHYQEVNILGADSMRRLRLSCIVDWDEETFKLTK
;
A
#
# COMPACT_ATOMS: atom_id res chain seq x y z
N MET A 1 -30.67 8.10 -37.22
CA MET A 1 -29.25 8.11 -36.87
C MET A 1 -29.14 8.12 -35.36
N SER A 2 -28.90 6.98 -34.78
CA SER A 2 -28.85 6.80 -33.34
C SER A 2 -27.39 6.47 -32.99
N GLU A 3 -26.72 7.41 -32.35
CA GLU A 3 -25.35 7.23 -31.88
C GLU A 3 -25.38 6.38 -30.61
N HIS A 4 -24.80 5.18 -30.73
CA HIS A 4 -24.54 4.32 -29.61
C HIS A 4 -23.34 4.84 -28.82
N ASN A 5 -23.63 5.37 -27.64
CA ASN A 5 -22.63 5.68 -26.62
C ASN A 5 -22.10 4.37 -26.02
N LYS A 6 -20.95 3.90 -26.48
CA LYS A 6 -20.21 2.82 -25.84
C LYS A 6 -19.44 3.38 -24.66
N SER A 7 -20.05 3.39 -23.49
CA SER A 7 -19.31 3.58 -22.26
C SER A 7 -18.46 2.35 -21.99
N SER A 8 -17.18 2.57 -21.78
CA SER A 8 -16.13 1.58 -21.62
C SER A 8 -16.34 0.73 -20.35
N SER A 9 -16.78 -0.51 -20.52
CA SER A 9 -16.95 -1.52 -19.47
C SER A 9 -15.66 -2.36 -19.24
N SER A 10 -14.48 -1.82 -19.53
CA SER A 10 -13.24 -2.63 -19.46
C SER A 10 -12.64 -2.77 -18.06
N ASP A 11 -13.04 -1.93 -17.11
CA ASP A 11 -12.48 -1.97 -15.74
C ASP A 11 -13.18 -2.97 -14.81
N GLU A 12 -14.38 -3.42 -15.13
CA GLU A 12 -15.14 -4.33 -14.27
C GLU A 12 -14.89 -5.82 -14.54
N SER A 13 -14.33 -6.17 -15.70
CA SER A 13 -14.35 -7.58 -16.13
C SER A 13 -13.29 -8.45 -15.47
N TRP A 14 -12.14 -7.92 -15.11
CA TRP A 14 -11.07 -8.75 -14.52
C TRP A 14 -11.09 -8.77 -12.98
N THR A 15 -11.69 -7.80 -12.32
CA THR A 15 -11.99 -7.88 -10.90
C THR A 15 -12.96 -9.03 -10.57
N LYS A 16 -13.77 -9.46 -11.55
CA LYS A 16 -14.68 -10.61 -11.40
C LYS A 16 -13.99 -11.96 -11.47
N LEU A 17 -12.73 -12.02 -11.91
CA LEU A 17 -11.94 -13.26 -12.02
C LEU A 17 -11.01 -13.46 -10.82
N ALA A 18 -10.80 -12.44 -9.99
CA ALA A 18 -10.03 -12.58 -8.77
C ALA A 18 -10.81 -13.37 -7.72
N LEU A 19 -10.09 -14.13 -6.88
CA LEU A 19 -10.70 -14.72 -5.69
C LEU A 19 -11.30 -13.62 -4.82
N PRO A 20 -12.42 -13.89 -4.15
CA PRO A 20 -12.95 -12.98 -3.13
C PRO A 20 -11.87 -12.65 -2.08
N TYR A 21 -11.91 -11.44 -1.57
CA TYR A 21 -10.91 -10.98 -0.60
C TYR A 21 -10.77 -11.91 0.61
N ASP A 22 -11.86 -12.47 1.10
CA ASP A 22 -11.91 -13.37 2.26
C ASP A 22 -11.37 -14.78 1.95
N GLU A 23 -11.27 -15.14 0.68
CA GLU A 23 -10.65 -16.40 0.23
C GLU A 23 -9.18 -16.25 -0.17
N PHE A 24 -8.68 -15.01 -0.30
CA PHE A 24 -7.30 -14.73 -0.69
C PHE A 24 -6.40 -14.72 0.53
N ASP A 25 -5.31 -15.48 0.50
CA ASP A 25 -4.30 -15.52 1.56
C ASP A 25 -2.88 -15.42 1.00
N ILE A 26 -1.99 -14.81 1.77
CA ILE A 26 -0.58 -14.62 1.43
C ILE A 26 0.26 -15.22 2.55
N LEU A 27 1.05 -16.22 2.23
CA LEU A 27 2.00 -16.79 3.18
C LEU A 27 3.19 -15.86 3.36
N LEU A 28 3.21 -15.12 4.48
CA LEU A 28 4.29 -14.24 4.91
C LEU A 28 4.68 -14.61 6.34
N THR A 29 5.87 -15.14 6.51
CA THR A 29 6.38 -15.60 7.82
C THR A 29 7.55 -14.76 8.32
N ASP A 30 8.09 -13.88 7.50
CA ASP A 30 9.34 -13.14 7.71
C ASP A 30 9.13 -11.62 7.91
N ILE A 31 7.94 -11.10 7.64
CA ILE A 31 7.58 -9.70 7.87
C ILE A 31 6.44 -9.63 8.89
N ASN A 32 6.62 -8.82 9.92
CA ASN A 32 5.65 -8.54 10.96
C ASN A 32 5.87 -7.11 11.50
N GLU A 33 5.07 -6.66 12.45
CA GLU A 33 5.18 -5.31 13.05
C GLU A 33 6.57 -5.00 13.62
N ALA A 34 7.21 -5.97 14.30
CA ALA A 34 8.56 -5.79 14.84
C ALA A 34 9.58 -5.57 13.71
N LYS A 35 9.46 -6.34 12.62
CA LYS A 35 10.32 -6.20 11.45
C LYS A 35 10.08 -4.88 10.70
N LEU A 36 8.83 -4.41 10.61
CA LEU A 36 8.52 -3.10 10.03
C LEU A 36 9.15 -1.96 10.85
N ALA A 37 9.13 -2.06 12.17
CA ALA A 37 9.80 -1.10 13.05
C ALA A 37 11.33 -1.12 12.85
N GLU A 38 11.94 -2.32 12.79
CA GLU A 38 13.38 -2.50 12.54
C GLU A 38 13.79 -1.89 11.20
N ILE A 39 13.07 -2.22 10.12
CA ILE A 39 13.33 -1.66 8.78
C ILE A 39 13.20 -0.13 8.82
N GLY A 40 12.20 0.38 9.49
CA GLY A 40 11.99 1.83 9.63
C GLY A 40 13.13 2.53 10.33
N HIS A 41 13.64 1.97 11.43
CA HIS A 41 14.78 2.54 12.14
C HIS A 41 16.08 2.45 11.33
N ALA A 42 16.32 1.33 10.63
CA ALA A 42 17.51 1.15 9.81
C ALA A 42 17.57 2.08 8.58
N ASN A 43 16.45 2.67 8.18
CA ASN A 43 16.34 3.54 7.00
C ASN A 43 15.91 4.98 7.35
N ASP A 44 15.99 5.41 8.60
CA ASP A 44 15.64 6.76 9.07
C ASP A 44 14.19 7.21 8.77
N VAL A 45 13.29 6.25 8.49
CA VAL A 45 11.86 6.49 8.29
C VAL A 45 11.08 5.58 9.22
N VAL A 46 10.91 6.02 10.46
CA VAL A 46 10.26 5.22 11.51
C VAL A 46 8.82 4.87 11.13
N HIS A 47 8.51 3.57 11.21
CA HIS A 47 7.16 3.07 10.93
C HIS A 47 6.11 3.70 11.85
N LEU A 48 5.00 4.15 11.30
CA LEU A 48 3.88 4.86 11.95
C LEU A 48 4.23 6.23 12.55
N SER A 49 5.43 6.76 12.27
CA SER A 49 5.79 8.13 12.67
C SER A 49 5.00 9.18 11.86
N PRO A 50 4.90 10.42 12.35
CA PRO A 50 4.33 11.52 11.57
C PRO A 50 5.02 11.63 10.21
N GLY A 51 4.23 11.80 9.15
CA GLY A 51 4.71 11.99 7.78
C GLY A 51 4.19 13.29 7.18
N THR A 52 4.83 13.72 6.09
CA THR A 52 4.40 14.88 5.31
C THR A 52 4.49 14.54 3.83
N PHE A 53 3.45 14.86 3.07
CA PHE A 53 3.47 14.71 1.62
C PHE A 53 4.57 15.55 0.99
N SER A 54 5.35 14.95 0.12
CA SER A 54 6.41 15.63 -0.64
C SER A 54 5.91 16.14 -1.99
N SER A 55 6.63 17.08 -2.57
CA SER A 55 6.41 17.51 -3.95
C SER A 55 7.76 17.52 -4.67
N PRO A 56 7.91 16.67 -5.72
CA PRO A 56 6.95 15.72 -6.27
C PRO A 56 6.64 14.56 -5.29
N SER A 57 5.46 13.95 -5.44
CA SER A 57 5.03 12.81 -4.60
C SER A 57 5.75 11.49 -4.94
N PHE A 58 6.27 11.38 -6.15
CA PHE A 58 7.09 10.28 -6.64
C PHE A 58 8.30 10.82 -7.40
N PRO A 59 9.43 10.09 -7.50
CA PRO A 59 9.65 8.72 -7.03
C PRO A 59 9.82 8.61 -5.50
N VAL A 60 9.56 7.40 -4.96
CA VAL A 60 9.86 7.04 -3.57
C VAL A 60 10.90 5.92 -3.57
N ASN A 61 11.93 6.06 -2.73
CA ASN A 61 12.95 5.04 -2.58
C ASN A 61 12.47 3.93 -1.66
N GLY A 62 12.66 2.67 -2.11
CA GLY A 62 12.44 1.46 -1.34
C GLY A 62 13.73 0.68 -1.14
N ARG A 63 13.67 -0.36 -0.32
CA ARG A 63 14.76 -1.29 -0.01
C ARG A 63 14.36 -2.71 -0.33
N ILE A 64 15.31 -3.49 -0.82
CA ILE A 64 15.18 -4.94 -0.91
C ILE A 64 15.67 -5.50 0.43
N HIS A 65 14.79 -6.21 1.14
CA HIS A 65 15.02 -6.64 2.50
C HIS A 65 15.07 -8.16 2.62
N GLY A 66 16.15 -8.64 3.24
CA GLY A 66 16.33 -10.02 3.70
C GLY A 66 16.47 -11.06 2.59
N PRO A 67 16.71 -12.33 2.97
CA PRO A 67 16.99 -13.42 2.03
C PRO A 67 15.79 -13.78 1.14
N ASN A 68 14.58 -13.38 1.52
CA ASN A 68 13.36 -13.57 0.72
C ASN A 68 13.10 -12.42 -0.25
N ILE A 69 14.05 -11.49 -0.41
CA ILE A 69 14.03 -10.42 -1.41
C ILE A 69 12.73 -9.61 -1.32
N ARG A 70 12.39 -9.10 -0.11
CA ARG A 70 11.18 -8.34 0.14
C ARG A 70 11.33 -6.89 -0.29
N TYR A 71 10.50 -6.44 -1.19
CA TYR A 71 10.47 -5.05 -1.68
C TYR A 71 9.73 -4.17 -0.68
N MET A 72 10.47 -3.51 0.21
CA MET A 72 9.92 -2.69 1.28
C MET A 72 9.99 -1.19 0.93
N VAL A 73 8.88 -0.47 1.03
CA VAL A 73 8.82 0.96 0.69
C VAL A 73 8.04 1.75 1.74
N PRO A 74 8.59 2.88 2.23
CA PRO A 74 7.86 3.77 3.11
C PRO A 74 6.99 4.72 2.28
N LEU A 75 5.70 4.75 2.56
CA LEU A 75 4.77 5.67 1.93
C LEU A 75 4.07 6.52 2.98
N VAL A 76 3.97 7.81 2.72
CA VAL A 76 3.16 8.70 3.56
C VAL A 76 1.69 8.45 3.24
N CYS A 77 0.92 8.12 4.27
CA CYS A 77 -0.51 7.81 4.15
C CYS A 77 -1.35 8.77 4.96
N GLN A 78 -2.53 9.11 4.44
CA GLN A 78 -3.51 9.97 5.09
C GLN A 78 -4.93 9.50 4.73
N CYS A 79 -5.93 9.82 5.54
CA CYS A 79 -7.34 9.56 5.16
C CYS A 79 -7.68 10.30 3.86
N ALA A 80 -8.20 9.58 2.86
CA ALA A 80 -8.57 10.19 1.59
C ALA A 80 -9.73 11.19 1.76
N GLY A 81 -9.60 12.37 1.13
CA GLY A 81 -10.57 13.45 1.22
C GLY A 81 -10.55 14.22 2.55
N LYS A 82 -9.57 13.96 3.43
CA LYS A 82 -9.41 14.66 4.71
C LYS A 82 -8.00 15.27 4.82
N PRO A 83 -7.69 16.36 4.09
CA PRO A 83 -6.33 16.92 4.02
C PRO A 83 -5.80 17.45 5.36
N ASN A 84 -6.69 17.71 6.33
CA ASN A 84 -6.32 18.15 7.67
C ASN A 84 -6.19 16.99 8.67
N SER A 85 -6.40 15.75 8.26
CA SER A 85 -6.18 14.60 9.12
C SER A 85 -4.69 14.30 9.26
N LYS A 86 -4.35 13.48 10.25
CA LYS A 86 -3.00 13.00 10.49
C LYS A 86 -2.45 12.28 9.25
N ALA A 87 -1.23 12.59 8.85
CA ALA A 87 -0.46 11.82 7.87
C ALA A 87 0.68 11.09 8.59
N ILE A 88 0.95 9.86 8.21
CA ILE A 88 1.98 9.01 8.83
C ILE A 88 2.76 8.21 7.79
N ASN A 89 3.97 7.84 8.14
CA ASN A 89 4.82 6.94 7.36
C ASN A 89 4.39 5.49 7.61
N ILE A 90 4.02 4.78 6.57
CA ILE A 90 3.70 3.36 6.62
C ILE A 90 4.66 2.59 5.71
N TRP A 91 5.35 1.60 6.26
CA TRP A 91 6.14 0.67 5.47
C TRP A 91 5.24 -0.38 4.85
N PHE A 92 5.32 -0.52 3.52
CA PHE A 92 4.60 -1.50 2.74
C PHE A 92 5.54 -2.53 2.15
N LEU A 93 5.07 -3.77 2.10
CA LEU A 93 5.56 -4.77 1.16
C LEU A 93 4.94 -4.50 -0.21
N CYS A 94 5.76 -4.14 -1.19
CA CYS A 94 5.33 -4.01 -2.58
C CYS A 94 5.19 -5.42 -3.17
N ASN A 95 3.98 -5.88 -3.41
CA ASN A 95 3.69 -7.25 -3.83
C ASN A 95 2.68 -7.29 -4.98
N SER A 96 3.19 -7.31 -6.22
CA SER A 96 2.37 -7.42 -7.42
C SER A 96 1.64 -8.77 -7.56
N GLY A 97 2.02 -9.79 -6.78
CA GLY A 97 1.32 -11.05 -6.69
C GLY A 97 0.05 -10.97 -5.82
N SER A 98 -0.10 -9.91 -5.01
CA SER A 98 -1.35 -9.65 -4.30
C SER A 98 -2.29 -8.82 -5.18
N PRO A 99 -3.51 -9.29 -5.47
CA PRO A 99 -4.49 -8.49 -6.21
C PRO A 99 -5.00 -7.30 -5.39
N PHE A 100 -4.89 -7.35 -4.06
CA PHE A 100 -5.44 -6.35 -3.13
C PHE A 100 -4.33 -5.63 -2.34
N THR A 101 -4.56 -4.35 -2.09
CA THR A 101 -3.79 -3.54 -1.15
C THR A 101 -4.41 -3.68 0.24
N CYS A 102 -3.56 -3.96 1.24
CA CYS A 102 -4.01 -4.22 2.60
C CYS A 102 -3.23 -3.38 3.61
N LEU A 103 -3.89 -3.00 4.70
CA LEU A 103 -3.28 -2.36 5.87
C LEU A 103 -3.53 -3.19 7.12
N SER A 104 -2.52 -3.32 7.98
CA SER A 104 -2.68 -3.91 9.30
C SER A 104 -3.65 -3.08 10.15
N VAL A 105 -4.34 -3.72 11.10
CA VAL A 105 -5.21 -3.02 12.05
C VAL A 105 -4.45 -1.91 12.77
N LYS A 106 -3.20 -2.17 13.16
CA LYS A 106 -2.34 -1.19 13.83
C LYS A 106 -2.07 0.05 12.98
N SER A 107 -1.79 -0.14 11.66
CA SER A 107 -1.62 0.97 10.73
C SER A 107 -2.91 1.76 10.52
N LEU A 108 -4.05 1.08 10.44
CA LEU A 108 -5.36 1.73 10.34
C LEU A 108 -5.69 2.53 11.61
N GLU A 109 -5.47 1.97 12.79
CA GLU A 109 -5.69 2.69 14.05
C GLU A 109 -4.73 3.88 14.22
N ALA A 110 -3.51 3.76 13.74
CA ALA A 110 -2.57 4.89 13.71
C ALA A 110 -3.06 6.03 12.82
N LEU A 111 -3.77 5.74 11.72
CA LEU A 111 -4.36 6.74 10.81
C LEU A 111 -5.69 7.29 11.32
N LEU A 112 -6.57 6.44 11.83
CA LEU A 112 -7.97 6.74 12.11
C LEU A 112 -8.24 7.07 13.58
N GLY A 113 -7.31 6.71 14.45
CA GLY A 113 -7.49 6.68 15.91
C GLY A 113 -7.84 5.28 16.41
N SER A 114 -7.46 4.97 17.65
CA SER A 114 -7.67 3.67 18.28
C SER A 114 -9.15 3.28 18.28
N GLY A 115 -9.43 2.00 17.96
CA GLY A 115 -10.79 1.44 17.91
C GLY A 115 -11.62 1.83 16.70
N ASN A 116 -11.08 2.61 15.74
CA ASN A 116 -11.80 3.05 14.54
C ASN A 116 -11.58 2.15 13.31
N ALA A 117 -10.79 1.10 13.42
CA ALA A 117 -10.58 0.11 12.36
C ALA A 117 -11.70 -0.93 12.30
N THR A 118 -12.96 -0.49 12.10
CA THR A 118 -14.18 -1.32 12.21
C THR A 118 -14.75 -1.77 10.87
N HIS A 119 -14.27 -1.21 9.76
CA HIS A 119 -14.71 -1.56 8.41
C HIS A 119 -13.76 -2.56 7.75
N THR A 120 -14.20 -3.17 6.66
CA THR A 120 -13.39 -4.10 5.86
C THR A 120 -12.62 -3.39 4.75
N LEU A 121 -13.03 -2.17 4.37
CA LEU A 121 -12.47 -1.39 3.27
C LEU A 121 -12.32 0.08 3.67
N TYR A 122 -11.16 0.65 3.34
CA TYR A 122 -10.79 2.03 3.66
C TYR A 122 -10.27 2.77 2.44
N ASN A 123 -10.62 4.04 2.32
CA ASN A 123 -10.06 4.93 1.31
C ASN A 123 -8.90 5.73 1.90
N ILE A 124 -7.70 5.49 1.39
CA ILE A 124 -6.45 6.09 1.85
C ILE A 124 -5.81 6.88 0.71
N ALA A 125 -5.25 8.03 1.03
CA ALA A 125 -4.41 8.82 0.14
C ALA A 125 -2.94 8.46 0.41
N ILE A 126 -2.19 8.15 -0.64
CA ILE A 126 -0.76 7.80 -0.57
C ILE A 126 0.06 8.89 -1.26
N GLN A 127 1.06 9.45 -0.58
CA GLN A 127 2.02 10.44 -1.07
C GLN A 127 1.41 11.79 -1.50
N ASP A 128 0.13 11.86 -1.79
CA ASP A 128 -0.68 13.07 -2.01
C ASP A 128 -2.18 12.76 -1.94
N GLN A 129 -3.02 13.77 -1.72
CA GLN A 129 -4.48 13.61 -1.62
C GLN A 129 -5.17 13.20 -2.94
N LYS A 130 -4.49 13.30 -4.07
CA LYS A 130 -5.03 12.88 -5.39
C LYS A 130 -4.81 11.39 -5.64
N SER A 131 -3.78 10.81 -5.03
CA SER A 131 -3.40 9.40 -5.14
C SER A 131 -4.21 8.53 -4.17
N LYS A 132 -5.51 8.40 -4.43
CA LYS A 132 -6.45 7.64 -3.58
C LYS A 132 -6.46 6.18 -3.98
N ILE A 133 -6.37 5.32 -2.98
CA ILE A 133 -6.46 3.86 -3.12
C ILE A 133 -7.50 3.30 -2.15
N GLU A 134 -7.96 2.10 -2.44
CA GLU A 134 -8.79 1.30 -1.54
C GLU A 134 -7.89 0.29 -0.83
N CYS A 135 -8.02 0.18 0.49
CA CYS A 135 -7.24 -0.74 1.31
C CYS A 135 -8.17 -1.65 2.08
N HIS A 136 -7.93 -2.95 1.98
CA HIS A 136 -8.54 -3.96 2.85
C HIS A 136 -7.78 -4.06 4.17
N VAL A 137 -8.38 -4.72 5.15
CA VAL A 137 -7.70 -5.06 6.41
C VAL A 137 -6.84 -6.30 6.19
N SER A 138 -5.56 -6.24 6.58
CA SER A 138 -4.68 -7.41 6.55
C SER A 138 -5.19 -8.51 7.49
N LYS A 139 -5.07 -9.78 7.07
CA LYS A 139 -5.63 -10.92 7.78
C LYS A 139 -4.68 -12.13 7.77
N ALA A 140 -5.05 -13.20 8.47
CA ALA A 140 -4.34 -14.48 8.47
C ALA A 140 -2.82 -14.32 8.64
N HIS A 141 -2.02 -14.94 7.78
CA HIS A 141 -0.56 -14.93 7.87
C HIS A 141 0.09 -13.57 7.59
N TYR A 142 -0.66 -12.60 7.06
CA TYR A 142 -0.17 -11.23 6.80
C TYR A 142 -0.88 -10.14 7.62
N GLN A 143 -1.55 -10.52 8.71
CA GLN A 143 -2.33 -9.58 9.55
C GLN A 143 -1.53 -8.40 10.10
N GLU A 144 -0.22 -8.54 10.24
CA GLU A 144 0.69 -7.49 10.73
C GLU A 144 1.42 -6.76 9.60
N VAL A 145 1.14 -7.07 8.33
CA VAL A 145 1.87 -6.54 7.17
C VAL A 145 0.99 -5.59 6.38
N ASN A 146 1.57 -4.47 5.94
CA ASN A 146 0.93 -3.58 4.99
C ASN A 146 1.37 -3.98 3.58
N ILE A 147 0.44 -4.26 2.70
CA ILE A 147 0.71 -4.75 1.34
C ILE A 147 0.26 -3.70 0.34
N LEU A 148 1.19 -3.26 -0.52
CA LEU A 148 0.87 -2.49 -1.73
C LEU A 148 0.64 -3.48 -2.86
N GLY A 149 -0.62 -3.77 -3.17
CA GLY A 149 -1.03 -4.76 -4.15
C GLY A 149 -1.08 -4.23 -5.58
N ALA A 150 -1.34 -5.15 -6.50
CA ALA A 150 -1.44 -4.86 -7.94
C ALA A 150 -2.55 -3.87 -8.29
N ASP A 151 -3.67 -3.88 -7.54
CA ASP A 151 -4.78 -2.94 -7.67
C ASP A 151 -4.33 -1.48 -7.54
N SER A 152 -3.61 -1.16 -6.47
CA SER A 152 -3.10 0.19 -6.21
C SER A 152 -1.95 0.56 -7.15
N MET A 153 -1.05 -0.39 -7.45
CA MET A 153 0.03 -0.17 -8.41
C MET A 153 -0.54 0.20 -9.77
N ARG A 154 -1.54 -0.53 -10.25
CA ARG A 154 -2.22 -0.24 -11.51
C ARG A 154 -2.98 1.09 -11.47
N ARG A 155 -3.79 1.32 -10.43
CA ARG A 155 -4.59 2.55 -10.28
C ARG A 155 -3.73 3.80 -10.29
N LEU A 156 -2.59 3.76 -9.61
CA LEU A 156 -1.65 4.88 -9.51
C LEU A 156 -0.60 4.88 -10.64
N ARG A 157 -0.59 3.86 -11.52
CA ARG A 157 0.40 3.65 -12.61
C ARG A 157 1.83 3.60 -12.08
N LEU A 158 2.03 2.84 -10.99
CA LEU A 158 3.32 2.70 -10.34
C LEU A 158 4.16 1.60 -11.00
N SER A 159 5.44 1.88 -11.14
CA SER A 159 6.46 0.95 -11.61
C SER A 159 7.61 0.88 -10.61
N CYS A 160 8.24 -0.29 -10.48
CA CYS A 160 9.45 -0.49 -9.69
C CYS A 160 10.67 -0.49 -10.61
N ILE A 161 11.63 0.39 -10.35
CA ILE A 161 12.95 0.40 -10.99
C ILE A 161 13.95 -0.11 -9.97
N VAL A 162 14.51 -1.29 -10.21
CA VAL A 162 15.38 -2.00 -9.27
C VAL A 162 16.85 -1.70 -9.55
N ASP A 163 17.60 -1.50 -8.48
CA ASP A 163 19.06 -1.46 -8.43
C ASP A 163 19.51 -2.63 -7.56
N TRP A 164 20.00 -3.69 -8.20
CA TRP A 164 20.41 -4.91 -7.54
C TRP A 164 21.75 -4.78 -6.80
N ASP A 165 22.63 -3.89 -7.27
CA ASP A 165 23.94 -3.68 -6.66
C ASP A 165 23.80 -2.97 -5.30
N GLU A 166 22.85 -2.03 -5.21
CA GLU A 166 22.57 -1.28 -3.98
C GLU A 166 21.45 -1.88 -3.13
N GLU A 167 20.84 -2.99 -3.54
CA GLU A 167 19.67 -3.60 -2.89
C GLU A 167 18.53 -2.61 -2.65
N THR A 168 18.28 -1.74 -3.63
CA THR A 168 17.25 -0.70 -3.57
C THR A 168 16.31 -0.78 -4.76
N PHE A 169 15.20 -0.07 -4.66
CA PHE A 169 14.34 0.21 -5.80
C PHE A 169 13.70 1.59 -5.68
N LYS A 170 13.25 2.11 -6.81
CA LYS A 170 12.43 3.32 -6.87
C LYS A 170 11.03 2.97 -7.31
N LEU A 171 10.04 3.37 -6.52
CA LEU A 171 8.64 3.34 -6.92
C LEU A 171 8.34 4.64 -7.67
N THR A 172 8.07 4.54 -8.97
CA THR A 172 7.88 5.69 -9.89
C THR A 172 6.46 5.71 -10.44
N LYS A 173 6.06 6.89 -10.90
CA LYS A 173 4.74 7.12 -11.54
C LYS A 173 4.91 7.57 -12.98
#